data_2aedda0c892634f9fb15be4765c994ee
#
_entry.id   2aedda0c892634f9fb15be4765c994ee
#
_cell.length_a   1.000
_cell.length_b   1.000
_cell.length_c   1.000
_cell.angle_alpha   90.00
_cell.angle_beta   90.00
_cell.angle_gamma   90.00
#
_symmetry.space_group_name_H-M   'P 1'
#
loop_
_entity.id
_entity.type
_entity.pdbx_description
1 polymer ?
#
loop_
_entity_poly.entity_id
_entity_poly.type
_entity_poly.pdbx_seq_one_letter_code
_entity_poly.pdbx_strand_id
1 'polypeptide(L)'
;MKKLILGFLLIFGISSTLLAEVDFIALATNGEFNEQSAGVKVLNDEEMRQDVGGAYLYIEQNNMLYRNKLNEYGITNNSGTKISYTAYYLIISESSDYEYGRLNVDDGTRRCIPAVSATLNHLTNQVSVSVIGVNQYNPVYARPADRYYANKLLEKDGGKLINQANRLIRIESRSYKY
;
A
#
# COMPACT_ATOMS: atom_id res chain seq x y z
N MET A 1 -46.80 17.84 -29.88
CA MET A 1 -46.10 16.64 -29.30
C MET A 1 -44.67 16.47 -29.77
N LYS A 2 -44.33 16.56 -31.06
CA LYS A 2 -42.94 16.40 -31.57
C LYS A 2 -41.91 17.40 -30.98
N LYS A 3 -42.30 18.65 -30.71
CA LYS A 3 -41.42 19.68 -30.12
C LYS A 3 -41.09 19.44 -28.64
N LEU A 4 -41.98 18.77 -27.91
CA LEU A 4 -41.81 18.45 -26.49
C LEU A 4 -40.84 17.28 -26.31
N ILE A 5 -40.85 16.31 -27.24
CA ILE A 5 -39.93 15.15 -27.24
C ILE A 5 -38.51 15.64 -27.56
N LEU A 6 -38.35 16.61 -28.49
CA LEU A 6 -37.02 17.13 -28.83
C LEU A 6 -36.39 17.92 -27.67
N GLY A 7 -37.21 18.64 -26.89
CA GLY A 7 -36.74 19.34 -25.69
C GLY A 7 -36.30 18.39 -24.57
N PHE A 8 -37.00 17.27 -24.41
CA PHE A 8 -36.66 16.23 -23.42
C PHE A 8 -35.36 15.51 -23.77
N LEU A 9 -35.13 15.22 -25.06
CA LEU A 9 -33.88 14.61 -25.55
C LEU A 9 -32.67 15.53 -25.37
N LEU A 10 -32.85 16.86 -25.54
CA LEU A 10 -31.79 17.84 -25.32
C LEU A 10 -31.43 17.98 -23.85
N ILE A 11 -32.38 17.87 -22.92
CA ILE A 11 -32.14 17.97 -21.47
C ILE A 11 -31.41 16.72 -20.97
N PHE A 12 -31.74 15.53 -21.48
CA PHE A 12 -31.03 14.29 -21.12
C PHE A 12 -29.66 14.16 -21.78
N GLY A 13 -29.45 14.76 -22.95
CA GLY A 13 -28.16 14.78 -23.65
C GLY A 13 -27.10 15.66 -22.99
N ILE A 14 -27.51 16.67 -22.21
CA ILE A 14 -26.60 17.63 -21.57
C ILE A 14 -26.24 17.16 -20.13
N SER A 15 -27.10 16.36 -19.50
CA SER A 15 -26.86 15.89 -18.13
C SER A 15 -25.83 14.75 -18.02
N SER A 16 -25.40 14.15 -19.13
CA SER A 16 -24.36 13.10 -19.13
C SER A 16 -22.94 13.64 -19.31
N THR A 17 -22.74 14.95 -19.50
CA THR A 17 -21.43 15.56 -19.70
C THR A 17 -20.92 16.38 -18.51
N LEU A 18 -21.64 16.38 -17.38
CA LEU A 18 -21.30 17.18 -16.19
C LEU A 18 -20.73 16.38 -15.01
N LEU A 19 -20.41 15.12 -15.21
CA LEU A 19 -19.41 14.46 -14.36
C LEU A 19 -18.06 14.74 -15.03
N ALA A 20 -17.53 15.94 -14.83
CA ALA A 20 -16.15 16.23 -15.11
C ALA A 20 -15.34 15.24 -14.26
N GLU A 21 -14.83 14.21 -14.91
CA GLU A 21 -13.86 13.30 -14.33
C GLU A 21 -12.72 14.18 -13.80
N VAL A 22 -12.48 14.12 -12.51
CA VAL A 22 -11.46 14.99 -11.89
C VAL A 22 -10.12 14.53 -12.44
N ASP A 23 -9.49 15.36 -13.26
CA ASP A 23 -8.16 15.11 -13.77
C ASP A 23 -7.15 15.21 -12.62
N PHE A 24 -6.85 14.05 -12.03
CA PHE A 24 -5.93 13.94 -10.90
C PHE A 24 -4.50 14.33 -11.27
N ILE A 25 -4.12 14.22 -12.56
CA ILE A 25 -2.79 14.59 -13.03
C ILE A 25 -2.69 16.12 -13.06
N ALA A 26 -3.70 16.80 -13.59
CA ALA A 26 -3.76 18.26 -13.56
C ALA A 26 -3.78 18.79 -12.12
N LEU A 27 -4.50 18.12 -11.22
CA LEU A 27 -4.53 18.49 -9.80
C LEU A 27 -3.17 18.29 -9.12
N ALA A 28 -2.49 17.19 -9.38
CA ALA A 28 -1.20 16.87 -8.77
C ALA A 28 -0.05 17.73 -9.28
N THR A 29 -0.14 18.23 -10.52
CA THR A 29 0.89 19.03 -11.19
C THR A 29 0.54 20.52 -11.26
N ASN A 30 -0.49 20.97 -10.52
CA ASN A 30 -1.01 22.33 -10.58
C ASN A 30 -1.37 22.80 -12.01
N GLY A 31 -1.84 21.87 -12.86
CA GLY A 31 -2.23 22.15 -14.24
C GLY A 31 -1.07 22.16 -15.25
N GLU A 32 0.15 21.82 -14.83
CA GLU A 32 1.30 21.75 -15.74
C GLU A 32 1.20 20.57 -16.72
N PHE A 33 0.62 19.46 -16.26
CA PHE A 33 0.27 18.28 -17.06
C PHE A 33 -1.21 17.91 -16.85
N ASN A 34 -1.82 17.28 -17.84
CA ASN A 34 -3.16 16.71 -17.77
C ASN A 34 -3.19 15.36 -18.51
N GLU A 35 -4.31 14.64 -18.44
CA GLU A 35 -4.47 13.34 -19.09
C GLU A 35 -4.26 13.34 -20.59
N GLN A 36 -4.34 14.50 -21.24
CA GLN A 36 -4.14 14.69 -22.67
C GLN A 36 -2.73 15.20 -23.01
N SER A 37 -1.89 15.45 -22.03
CA SER A 37 -0.51 15.91 -22.24
C SER A 37 0.31 14.83 -22.92
N ALA A 38 1.16 15.25 -23.87
CA ALA A 38 2.00 14.31 -24.60
C ALA A 38 2.92 13.51 -23.65
N GLY A 39 2.85 12.19 -23.71
CA GLY A 39 3.61 11.30 -22.84
C GLY A 39 2.91 10.92 -21.54
N VAL A 40 1.75 11.49 -21.24
CA VAL A 40 0.89 11.06 -20.13
C VAL A 40 -0.05 9.96 -20.63
N LYS A 41 -0.04 8.83 -19.97
CA LYS A 41 -1.00 7.73 -20.18
C LYS A 41 -1.70 7.48 -18.86
N VAL A 42 -3.01 7.69 -18.83
CA VAL A 42 -3.84 7.23 -17.71
C VAL A 42 -3.97 5.71 -17.83
N LEU A 43 -3.41 5.00 -16.87
CA LEU A 43 -3.50 3.55 -16.79
C LEU A 43 -4.84 3.17 -16.15
N ASN A 44 -5.56 2.24 -16.76
CA ASN A 44 -6.72 1.64 -16.10
C ASN A 44 -6.26 0.71 -14.96
N ASP A 45 -7.20 0.28 -14.10
CA ASP A 45 -6.88 -0.55 -12.92
C ASP A 45 -6.15 -1.86 -13.29
N GLU A 46 -6.44 -2.43 -14.44
CA GLU A 46 -5.80 -3.66 -14.94
C GLU A 46 -4.39 -3.36 -15.45
N GLU A 47 -4.19 -2.27 -16.18
CA GLU A 47 -2.88 -1.80 -16.62
C GLU A 47 -2.02 -1.37 -15.42
N MET A 48 -2.61 -0.70 -14.41
CA MET A 48 -1.91 -0.38 -13.17
C MET A 48 -1.48 -1.64 -12.41
N ARG A 49 -2.27 -2.71 -12.44
CA ARG A 49 -1.89 -4.00 -11.87
C ARG A 49 -0.78 -4.68 -12.64
N GLN A 50 -0.77 -4.55 -13.98
CA GLN A 50 0.26 -5.15 -14.85
C GLN A 50 1.57 -4.35 -14.83
N ASP A 51 1.50 -3.02 -14.79
CA ASP A 51 2.69 -2.14 -14.74
C ASP A 51 3.34 -2.13 -13.35
N VAL A 52 2.60 -2.55 -12.34
CA VAL A 52 3.07 -2.74 -10.96
C VAL A 52 3.62 -4.16 -10.78
N GLY A 53 4.16 -4.79 -11.83
CA GLY A 53 4.88 -6.06 -11.74
C GLY A 53 5.93 -5.99 -10.65
N GLY A 54 5.63 -6.57 -9.47
CA GLY A 54 6.49 -6.51 -8.31
C GLY A 54 5.69 -6.68 -7.02
N ALA A 55 6.41 -6.83 -5.91
CA ALA A 55 5.79 -6.95 -4.62
C ALA A 55 5.21 -5.60 -4.14
N TYR A 56 4.08 -5.63 -3.48
CA TYR A 56 3.47 -4.46 -2.85
C TYR A 56 2.82 -4.83 -1.53
N LEU A 57 2.65 -3.85 -0.66
CA LEU A 57 1.85 -4.04 0.56
C LEU A 57 0.39 -3.98 0.17
N TYR A 58 -0.34 -5.00 0.57
CA TYR A 58 -1.77 -5.06 0.30
C TYR A 58 -2.49 -3.91 1.01
N ILE A 59 -3.12 -3.04 0.26
CA ILE A 59 -3.93 -1.92 0.76
C ILE A 59 -5.28 -2.04 0.08
N GLU A 60 -6.32 -2.38 0.83
CA GLU A 60 -7.68 -2.37 0.27
C GLU A 60 -8.10 -0.93 -0.08
N GLN A 61 -8.69 -0.75 -1.26
CA GLN A 61 -9.09 0.55 -1.82
C GLN A 61 -10.14 1.31 -0.98
N ASN A 62 -10.84 0.65 -0.08
CA ASN A 62 -11.98 1.21 0.66
C ASN A 62 -11.65 1.69 2.08
N ASN A 63 -10.66 2.55 2.26
CA ASN A 63 -10.33 3.18 3.57
C ASN A 63 -9.98 2.21 4.71
N MET A 64 -9.69 0.96 4.42
CA MET A 64 -9.36 -0.01 5.43
C MET A 64 -7.85 -0.24 5.52
N LEU A 65 -7.11 0.84 5.77
CA LEU A 65 -5.67 0.83 6.12
C LEU A 65 -5.33 -0.21 7.22
N TYR A 66 -6.33 -0.68 7.93
CA TYR A 66 -6.18 -1.52 9.10
C TYR A 66 -6.42 -3.02 8.87
N ARG A 67 -7.06 -3.43 7.79
CA ARG A 67 -7.36 -4.85 7.54
C ARG A 67 -6.15 -5.68 7.15
N ASN A 68 -5.08 -5.04 6.74
CA ASN A 68 -3.89 -5.71 6.23
C ASN A 68 -2.74 -5.76 7.23
N LYS A 69 -2.95 -5.23 8.41
CA LYS A 69 -2.05 -5.45 9.52
C LYS A 69 -2.25 -6.87 10.05
N LEU A 70 -1.18 -7.63 10.05
CA LEU A 70 -1.19 -8.96 10.64
C LEU A 70 -1.04 -8.90 12.15
N ASN A 71 -0.27 -7.94 12.64
CA ASN A 71 -0.06 -7.67 14.05
C ASN A 71 0.39 -6.22 14.25
N GLU A 72 0.13 -5.66 15.43
CA GLU A 72 0.64 -4.37 15.85
C GLU A 72 0.93 -4.36 17.36
N TYR A 73 1.95 -3.67 17.75
CA TYR A 73 2.27 -3.46 19.15
C TYR A 73 3.12 -2.20 19.35
N GLY A 74 3.11 -1.68 20.58
CA GLY A 74 3.89 -0.51 20.94
C GLY A 74 4.68 -0.75 22.22
N ILE A 75 5.82 -0.09 22.33
CA ILE A 75 6.68 -0.13 23.52
C ILE A 75 6.64 1.21 24.22
N THR A 76 6.42 1.16 25.53
CA THR A 76 6.41 2.31 26.42
C THR A 76 7.50 2.11 27.47
N ASN A 77 8.21 3.17 27.83
CA ASN A 77 9.19 3.11 28.92
C ASN A 77 8.49 3.15 30.31
N ASN A 78 9.26 3.01 31.37
CA ASN A 78 8.75 3.00 32.75
C ASN A 78 8.08 4.33 33.16
N SER A 79 8.36 5.43 32.45
CA SER A 79 7.74 6.74 32.68
C SER A 79 6.47 6.95 31.87
N GLY A 80 5.96 5.93 31.17
CA GLY A 80 4.79 6.03 30.31
C GLY A 80 5.05 6.66 28.94
N THR A 81 6.32 6.98 28.60
CA THR A 81 6.66 7.54 27.30
C THR A 81 6.63 6.46 26.23
N LYS A 82 5.91 6.69 25.16
CA LYS A 82 5.84 5.79 24.03
C LYS A 82 7.15 5.85 23.22
N ILE A 83 7.86 4.73 23.13
CA ILE A 83 9.18 4.65 22.51
C ILE A 83 9.05 4.24 21.04
N SER A 84 8.29 3.18 20.75
CA SER A 84 8.16 2.67 19.40
C SER A 84 6.79 2.07 19.13
N TYR A 85 6.47 2.00 17.83
CA TYR A 85 5.30 1.32 17.33
C TYR A 85 5.71 0.41 16.17
N THR A 86 5.29 -0.85 16.20
CA THR A 86 5.58 -1.84 15.16
C THR A 86 4.29 -2.41 14.60
N ALA A 87 4.25 -2.55 13.29
CA ALA A 87 3.15 -3.22 12.60
C ALA A 87 3.68 -4.14 11.49
N TYR A 88 2.94 -5.20 11.22
CA TYR A 88 3.22 -6.18 10.18
C TYR A 88 2.22 -6.05 9.04
N TYR A 89 2.73 -5.83 7.84
CA TYR A 89 1.93 -5.63 6.62
C TYR A 89 2.13 -6.80 5.68
N LEU A 90 1.03 -7.40 5.21
CA LEU A 90 1.06 -8.48 4.24
C LEU A 90 1.71 -8.01 2.93
N ILE A 91 2.66 -8.80 2.42
CA ILE A 91 3.21 -8.61 1.09
C ILE A 91 2.38 -9.43 0.11
N ILE A 92 1.90 -8.77 -0.94
CA ILE A 92 1.34 -9.42 -2.12
C ILE A 92 2.35 -9.31 -3.24
N SER A 93 2.62 -10.41 -3.91
CA SER A 93 3.49 -10.46 -5.07
C SER A 93 2.99 -11.51 -6.04
N GLU A 94 3.37 -11.39 -7.29
CA GLU A 94 3.11 -12.41 -8.29
C GLU A 94 3.88 -13.69 -7.95
N SER A 95 3.32 -14.84 -8.31
CA SER A 95 3.97 -16.14 -8.09
C SER A 95 5.28 -16.30 -8.86
N SER A 96 5.49 -15.49 -9.89
CA SER A 96 6.70 -15.42 -10.71
C SER A 96 7.80 -14.55 -10.11
N ASP A 97 7.52 -13.78 -9.04
CA ASP A 97 8.53 -12.94 -8.39
C ASP A 97 9.61 -13.80 -7.74
N TYR A 98 10.81 -13.73 -8.31
CA TYR A 98 11.94 -14.59 -7.93
C TYR A 98 12.38 -14.38 -6.48
N GLU A 99 12.48 -13.13 -6.05
CA GLU A 99 12.91 -12.78 -4.68
C GLU A 99 11.86 -13.18 -3.67
N TYR A 100 10.59 -12.90 -3.96
CA TYR A 100 9.47 -13.27 -3.10
C TYR A 100 9.38 -14.78 -2.88
N GLY A 101 9.51 -15.57 -3.95
CA GLY A 101 9.48 -17.04 -3.87
C GLY A 101 10.62 -17.67 -3.07
N ARG A 102 11.71 -16.91 -2.81
CA ARG A 102 12.91 -17.38 -2.10
C ARG A 102 13.07 -16.81 -0.69
N LEU A 103 12.09 -16.10 -0.18
CA LEU A 103 12.14 -15.53 1.18
C LEU A 103 12.28 -16.60 2.29
N ASN A 104 11.94 -17.84 1.99
CA ASN A 104 12.08 -18.99 2.91
C ASN A 104 11.44 -18.73 4.29
N VAL A 105 10.25 -18.15 4.28
CA VAL A 105 9.52 -17.81 5.52
C VAL A 105 8.66 -18.96 6.04
N ASP A 106 8.48 -20.03 5.26
CA ASP A 106 7.70 -21.19 5.69
C ASP A 106 8.49 -22.01 6.73
N ASP A 107 7.81 -22.37 7.79
CA ASP A 107 8.33 -23.23 8.86
C ASP A 107 8.01 -24.72 8.63
N GLY A 108 7.58 -25.09 7.43
CA GLY A 108 7.10 -26.42 7.07
C GLY A 108 5.62 -26.66 7.38
N THR A 109 4.96 -25.75 8.07
CA THR A 109 3.52 -25.86 8.39
C THR A 109 2.64 -25.13 7.37
N ARG A 110 3.22 -24.40 6.43
CA ARG A 110 2.54 -23.52 5.45
C ARG A 110 1.64 -22.45 6.11
N ARG A 111 1.94 -22.08 7.35
CA ARG A 111 1.19 -21.09 8.11
C ARG A 111 1.83 -19.71 8.10
N CYS A 112 3.14 -19.66 7.84
CA CYS A 112 3.87 -18.41 7.76
C CYS A 112 3.77 -17.83 6.36
N ILE A 113 3.42 -16.56 6.30
CA ILE A 113 3.30 -15.78 5.07
C ILE A 113 4.28 -14.60 5.09
N PRO A 114 4.78 -14.17 3.93
CA PRO A 114 5.67 -13.01 3.84
C PRO A 114 4.96 -11.73 4.27
N ALA A 115 5.64 -10.96 5.12
CA ALA A 115 5.17 -9.67 5.58
C ALA A 115 6.32 -8.69 5.74
N VAL A 116 6.03 -7.41 5.63
CA VAL A 116 6.93 -6.34 6.04
C VAL A 116 6.66 -6.03 7.51
N SER A 117 7.71 -6.09 8.32
CA SER A 117 7.74 -5.51 9.66
C SER A 117 8.25 -4.09 9.56
N ALA A 118 7.43 -3.12 9.93
CA ALA A 118 7.81 -1.72 10.04
C ALA A 118 7.78 -1.29 11.49
N THR A 119 8.83 -0.62 11.95
CA THR A 119 8.93 -0.08 13.31
C THR A 119 9.28 1.39 13.28
N LEU A 120 8.40 2.22 13.79
CA LEU A 120 8.66 3.64 14.01
C LEU A 120 9.21 3.85 15.42
N ASN A 121 10.40 4.42 15.52
CA ASN A 121 10.94 4.92 16.78
C ASN A 121 10.45 6.36 17.00
N HIS A 122 9.65 6.58 18.01
CA HIS A 122 9.06 7.91 18.30
C HIS A 122 10.10 8.93 18.81
N LEU A 123 11.22 8.48 19.37
CA LEU A 123 12.26 9.37 19.89
C LEU A 123 13.14 9.92 18.76
N THR A 124 13.50 9.07 17.80
CA THR A 124 14.38 9.44 16.67
C THR A 124 13.60 9.77 15.40
N ASN A 125 12.29 9.51 15.38
CA ASN A 125 11.43 9.59 14.21
C ASN A 125 11.91 8.75 13.01
N GLN A 126 12.72 7.72 13.27
CA GLN A 126 13.22 6.80 12.25
C GLN A 126 12.30 5.60 12.10
N VAL A 127 12.15 5.12 10.87
CA VAL A 127 11.44 3.90 10.54
C VAL A 127 12.45 2.84 10.11
N SER A 128 12.42 1.70 10.74
CA SER A 128 13.11 0.50 10.29
C SER A 128 12.13 -0.45 9.61
N VAL A 129 12.58 -1.05 8.50
CA VAL A 129 11.76 -1.94 7.68
C VAL A 129 12.53 -3.23 7.44
N SER A 130 11.87 -4.37 7.61
CA SER A 130 12.43 -5.68 7.31
C SER A 130 11.34 -6.62 6.78
N VAL A 131 11.76 -7.67 6.04
CA VAL A 131 10.86 -8.74 5.62
C VAL A 131 10.95 -9.88 6.60
N ILE A 132 9.79 -10.39 7.00
CA ILE A 132 9.65 -11.51 7.93
C ILE A 132 8.58 -12.49 7.45
N GLY A 133 8.60 -13.70 7.99
CA GLY A 133 7.46 -14.61 7.92
C GLY A 133 6.58 -14.45 9.16
N VAL A 134 5.29 -14.26 8.98
CA VAL A 134 4.33 -14.14 10.07
C VAL A 134 3.32 -15.27 10.00
N ASN A 135 3.09 -15.95 11.13
CA ASN A 135 2.04 -16.95 11.19
C ASN A 135 0.67 -16.27 11.09
N GLN A 136 -0.07 -16.57 10.02
CA GLN A 136 -1.35 -15.93 9.72
C GLN A 136 -2.46 -16.22 10.76
N TYR A 137 -2.33 -17.30 11.54
CA TYR A 137 -3.29 -17.67 12.58
C TYR A 137 -2.87 -17.17 13.96
N ASN A 138 -1.58 -16.89 14.15
CA ASN A 138 -1.05 -16.31 15.38
C ASN A 138 0.11 -15.35 15.05
N PRO A 139 -0.20 -14.09 14.72
CA PRO A 139 0.80 -13.11 14.28
C PRO A 139 1.85 -12.72 15.31
N VAL A 140 1.75 -13.20 16.54
CA VAL A 140 2.82 -13.08 17.55
C VAL A 140 4.05 -13.88 17.14
N TYR A 141 3.85 -14.99 16.41
CA TYR A 141 4.94 -15.81 15.93
C TYR A 141 5.42 -15.28 14.58
N ALA A 142 6.62 -14.68 14.62
CA ALA A 142 7.33 -14.22 13.43
C ALA A 142 8.70 -14.91 13.35
N ARG A 143 9.19 -15.11 12.15
CA ARG A 143 10.52 -15.63 11.87
C ARG A 143 11.23 -14.77 10.82
N PRO A 144 12.57 -14.71 10.85
CA PRO A 144 13.30 -13.98 9.84
C PRO A 144 13.11 -14.62 8.46
N ALA A 145 13.00 -13.79 7.42
CA ALA A 145 13.14 -14.23 6.04
C ALA A 145 14.62 -14.43 5.69
N ASP A 146 14.88 -15.09 4.55
CA ASP A 146 16.22 -15.10 3.98
C ASP A 146 16.70 -13.67 3.74
N ARG A 147 17.81 -13.31 4.38
CA ARG A 147 18.29 -11.93 4.41
C ARG A 147 18.66 -11.38 3.03
N TYR A 148 19.24 -12.23 2.18
CA TYR A 148 19.66 -11.80 0.85
C TYR A 148 18.43 -11.45 -0.02
N TYR A 149 17.47 -12.36 -0.11
CA TYR A 149 16.27 -12.16 -0.90
C TYR A 149 15.35 -11.09 -0.30
N ALA A 150 15.28 -11.00 1.03
CA ALA A 150 14.56 -9.94 1.72
C ALA A 150 15.09 -8.54 1.36
N ASN A 151 16.42 -8.35 1.37
CA ASN A 151 17.01 -7.07 0.99
C ASN A 151 16.77 -6.75 -0.49
N LYS A 152 16.94 -7.74 -1.38
CA LYS A 152 16.67 -7.57 -2.81
C LYS A 152 15.22 -7.17 -3.08
N LEU A 153 14.27 -7.81 -2.40
CA LEU A 153 12.85 -7.47 -2.52
C LEU A 153 12.55 -6.05 -2.02
N LEU A 154 13.19 -5.61 -0.94
CA LEU A 154 13.02 -4.26 -0.39
C LEU A 154 13.64 -3.19 -1.29
N GLU A 155 14.74 -3.48 -1.97
CA GLU A 155 15.43 -2.57 -2.89
C GLU A 155 14.74 -2.48 -4.26
N LYS A 156 13.93 -3.48 -4.61
CA LYS A 156 13.23 -3.58 -5.89
C LYS A 156 12.29 -2.38 -6.09
N ASP A 157 12.09 -2.01 -7.34
CA ASP A 157 11.19 -0.93 -7.75
C ASP A 157 11.44 0.39 -6.99
N GLY A 158 12.72 0.74 -6.83
CA GLY A 158 13.12 1.97 -6.14
C GLY A 158 12.74 2.00 -4.64
N GLY A 159 12.66 0.82 -4.00
CA GLY A 159 12.30 0.72 -2.60
C GLY A 159 10.80 0.92 -2.33
N LYS A 160 9.96 0.53 -3.26
CA LYS A 160 8.51 0.68 -3.18
C LYS A 160 7.93 0.15 -1.86
N LEU A 161 8.30 -1.07 -1.45
CA LEU A 161 7.84 -1.66 -0.18
C LEU A 161 8.26 -0.82 1.02
N ILE A 162 9.49 -0.30 1.03
CA ILE A 162 10.00 0.58 2.09
C ILE A 162 9.18 1.85 2.16
N ASN A 163 8.92 2.47 1.01
CA ASN A 163 8.15 3.72 0.93
C ASN A 163 6.71 3.53 1.38
N GLN A 164 6.06 2.43 0.97
CA GLN A 164 4.71 2.09 1.42
C GLN A 164 4.67 1.85 2.93
N ALA A 165 5.56 1.02 3.47
CA ALA A 165 5.64 0.72 4.88
C ALA A 165 5.89 1.96 5.73
N ASN A 166 6.80 2.83 5.29
CA ASN A 166 7.12 4.09 5.94
C ASN A 166 5.90 5.01 6.04
N ARG A 167 5.14 5.14 4.94
CA ARG A 167 3.92 5.92 4.92
C ARG A 167 2.85 5.35 5.86
N LEU A 168 2.60 4.04 5.78
CA LEU A 168 1.58 3.36 6.57
C LEU A 168 1.86 3.46 8.07
N ILE A 169 3.06 3.11 8.50
CA ILE A 169 3.42 3.10 9.92
C ILE A 169 3.33 4.50 10.55
N ARG A 170 3.66 5.56 9.80
CA ARG A 170 3.54 6.94 10.28
C ARG A 170 2.10 7.40 10.45
N ILE A 171 1.20 6.93 9.60
CA ILE A 171 -0.24 7.23 9.71
C ILE A 171 -0.81 6.51 10.94
N GLU A 172 -0.57 5.22 11.04
CA GLU A 172 -1.18 4.35 12.04
C GLU A 172 -0.64 4.59 13.44
N SER A 173 0.64 4.86 13.58
CA SER A 173 1.27 5.14 14.87
C SER A 173 0.77 6.44 15.52
N ARG A 174 0.07 7.31 14.78
CA ARG A 174 -0.52 8.54 15.35
C ARG A 174 -1.49 8.25 16.47
N SER A 175 -2.31 7.21 16.31
CA SER A 175 -3.24 6.78 17.37
C SER A 175 -2.52 6.24 18.61
N TYR A 176 -1.29 5.73 18.46
CA TYR A 176 -0.47 5.25 19.55
C TYR A 176 0.25 6.39 20.32
N LYS A 177 0.39 7.54 19.71
CA LYS A 177 1.16 8.67 20.26
C LYS A 177 0.41 9.47 21.35
N TYR A 178 -0.90 9.26 21.46
CA TYR A 178 -1.79 9.98 22.37
C TYR A 178 -2.37 9.07 23.45
#